data_cb1dd77827a24045ed0250acbb781b4f
#
_entry.id   cb1dd77827a24045ed0250acbb781b4f
#
_cell.length_a   1.000
_cell.length_b   1.000
_cell.length_c   1.000
_cell.angle_alpha   90.00
_cell.angle_beta   90.00
_cell.angle_gamma   90.00
#
_symmetry.space_group_name_H-M   'P 1'
#
loop_
_entity.id
_entity.type
_entity.pdbx_description
1 polymer ?
#
loop_
_entity_poly.entity_id
_entity_poly.type
_entity_poly.pdbx_seq_one_letter_code
_entity_poly.pdbx_strand_id
1 'polypeptide(L)'
;MKILTVVCGLGIGGTERTAENFSIGLMRCGYDVKGYASSEGGERAENLRQLGIEVMYSYSELHELKNSGWTPDVIHLHSLRVSMEAFMLIHNLFPGARIYEQNVFCTPTKFTPYLSSSLQLSQWCLWYYSQFPSTKRVSKTILPNAINVSNFYPCSLVEREDTRRSYGIAPDDFVLLRVGQPYNGKWNHKIIDVFIDFHKKYPRALLWLVGASPSVVHKISRLPNKSVKSRILLTDKLIGDEKLRLCYGASDVFLHMARIGETFGIVLAEAILCGLPVVTHQTPYSENSQAEVVGHLRGGLVANRYGGIIAALERLYLEPEFGKKLAITGAAVIKERYSIQSSINLFQSIMRGEVHSWKYVTKDLKIYLRDAIDAPIPGILFLLCMKKVLLYVVPDKYCRFFFRFWCRLFDKAVQM
;
A
#
# COMPACT_ATOMS: atom_id res chain seq x y z
N MET A 1 -1.01 -28.03 9.53
CA MET A 1 -1.53 -27.59 8.22
C MET A 1 -0.37 -27.08 7.41
N LYS A 2 -0.26 -27.50 6.15
CA LYS A 2 0.81 -27.17 5.20
C LYS A 2 0.37 -26.04 4.29
N ILE A 3 1.20 -25.01 4.14
CA ILE A 3 0.86 -23.82 3.38
C ILE A 3 1.95 -23.54 2.33
N LEU A 4 1.53 -23.39 1.06
CA LEU A 4 2.39 -22.96 -0.01
C LEU A 4 2.15 -21.48 -0.31
N THR A 5 3.11 -20.62 -0.02
CA THR A 5 3.10 -19.23 -0.44
C THR A 5 3.56 -19.13 -1.90
N VAL A 6 2.71 -18.62 -2.78
CA VAL A 6 3.01 -18.47 -4.21
C VAL A 6 3.13 -16.99 -4.56
N VAL A 7 4.23 -16.62 -5.21
CA VAL A 7 4.51 -15.24 -5.62
C VAL A 7 5.28 -15.23 -6.95
N CYS A 8 5.27 -14.12 -7.69
CA CYS A 8 6.06 -14.02 -8.93
C CYS A 8 7.55 -14.00 -8.62
N GLY A 9 7.99 -13.17 -7.68
CA GLY A 9 9.38 -13.05 -7.24
C GLY A 9 9.45 -12.60 -5.78
N LEU A 10 10.62 -12.68 -5.17
CA LEU A 10 10.88 -12.31 -3.77
C LEU A 10 11.93 -11.17 -3.67
N GLY A 11 11.86 -10.22 -4.58
CA GLY A 11 12.68 -9.01 -4.59
C GLY A 11 12.15 -7.89 -3.69
N ILE A 12 12.46 -6.64 -4.07
CA ILE A 12 12.15 -5.42 -3.28
C ILE A 12 10.83 -4.81 -3.76
N GLY A 13 9.72 -5.21 -3.17
CA GLY A 13 8.38 -4.65 -3.43
C GLY A 13 7.43 -4.85 -2.28
N GLY A 14 6.26 -4.21 -2.34
CA GLY A 14 5.24 -4.32 -1.29
C GLY A 14 4.57 -5.69 -1.24
N THR A 15 4.31 -6.29 -2.41
CA THR A 15 3.72 -7.64 -2.51
C THR A 15 4.68 -8.69 -1.99
N GLU A 16 5.95 -8.60 -2.38
CA GLU A 16 7.03 -9.49 -1.96
C GLU A 16 7.27 -9.39 -0.45
N ARG A 17 7.26 -8.17 0.11
CA ARG A 17 7.33 -7.95 1.57
C ARG A 17 6.14 -8.56 2.30
N THR A 18 4.95 -8.43 1.74
CA THR A 18 3.74 -9.01 2.33
C THR A 18 3.81 -10.54 2.33
N ALA A 19 4.26 -11.15 1.23
CA ALA A 19 4.43 -12.60 1.13
C ALA A 19 5.44 -13.12 2.17
N GLU A 20 6.58 -12.43 2.32
CA GLU A 20 7.58 -12.73 3.35
C GLU A 20 6.98 -12.64 4.76
N ASN A 21 6.31 -11.52 5.10
CA ASN A 21 5.73 -11.30 6.41
C ASN A 21 4.66 -12.35 6.78
N PHE A 22 3.80 -12.73 5.82
CA PHE A 22 2.84 -13.81 6.03
C PHE A 22 3.51 -15.16 6.21
N SER A 23 4.51 -15.50 5.38
CA SER A 23 5.25 -16.76 5.48
C SER A 23 5.92 -16.91 6.84
N ILE A 24 6.63 -15.87 7.31
CA ILE A 24 7.29 -15.85 8.63
C ILE A 24 6.26 -15.93 9.75
N GLY A 25 5.17 -15.16 9.67
CA GLY A 25 4.13 -15.16 10.70
C GLY A 25 3.43 -16.51 10.82
N LEU A 26 3.10 -17.14 9.70
CA LEU A 26 2.48 -18.47 9.66
C LEU A 26 3.43 -19.54 10.23
N MET A 27 4.69 -19.53 9.82
CA MET A 27 5.71 -20.46 10.35
C MET A 27 5.86 -20.32 11.87
N ARG A 28 5.91 -19.09 12.39
CA ARG A 28 5.97 -18.83 13.85
C ARG A 28 4.72 -19.31 14.60
N CYS A 29 3.58 -19.42 13.92
CA CYS A 29 2.36 -20.02 14.47
C CYS A 29 2.28 -21.55 14.31
N GLY A 30 3.39 -22.22 13.92
CA GLY A 30 3.49 -23.67 13.84
C GLY A 30 2.95 -24.28 12.56
N TYR A 31 2.71 -23.49 11.51
CA TYR A 31 2.39 -24.02 10.19
C TYR A 31 3.67 -24.49 9.48
N ASP A 32 3.56 -25.58 8.69
CA ASP A 32 4.61 -26.00 7.78
C ASP A 32 4.49 -25.19 6.49
N VAL A 33 5.34 -24.17 6.36
CA VAL A 33 5.29 -23.17 5.29
C VAL A 33 6.43 -23.37 4.31
N LYS A 34 6.09 -23.41 3.02
CA LYS A 34 7.07 -23.38 1.92
C LYS A 34 6.71 -22.26 0.95
N GLY A 35 7.72 -21.74 0.23
CA GLY A 35 7.58 -20.71 -0.78
C GLY A 35 7.77 -21.23 -2.20
N TYR A 36 7.06 -20.65 -3.16
CA TYR A 36 7.34 -20.80 -4.59
C TYR A 36 7.35 -19.43 -5.26
N ALA A 37 8.50 -19.09 -5.85
CA ALA A 37 8.66 -17.87 -6.63
C ALA A 37 8.74 -18.23 -8.13
N SER A 38 7.71 -17.89 -8.91
CA SER A 38 7.51 -18.39 -10.27
C SER A 38 8.45 -17.81 -11.33
N SER A 39 9.24 -16.77 -11.00
CA SER A 39 10.18 -16.16 -11.96
C SER A 39 11.58 -15.99 -11.39
N GLU A 40 11.72 -15.43 -10.20
CA GLU A 40 13.04 -15.12 -9.64
C GLU A 40 13.02 -15.08 -8.12
N GLY A 41 14.21 -15.35 -7.52
CA GLY A 41 14.44 -15.16 -6.09
C GLY A 41 14.54 -13.69 -5.70
N GLY A 42 15.50 -13.39 -4.85
CA GLY A 42 15.83 -12.07 -4.35
C GLY A 42 16.16 -12.10 -2.86
N GLU A 43 16.45 -10.93 -2.32
CA GLU A 43 16.87 -10.76 -0.92
C GLU A 43 15.88 -11.40 0.08
N ARG A 44 14.58 -11.30 -0.18
CA ARG A 44 13.56 -11.87 0.71
C ARG A 44 13.48 -13.39 0.66
N ALA A 45 13.85 -13.99 -0.48
CA ALA A 45 13.94 -15.44 -0.58
C ALA A 45 15.07 -15.98 0.30
N GLU A 46 16.19 -15.28 0.32
CA GLU A 46 17.32 -15.61 1.19
C GLU A 46 16.95 -15.46 2.67
N ASN A 47 16.28 -14.38 3.04
CA ASN A 47 15.76 -14.19 4.40
C ASN A 47 14.83 -15.34 4.84
N LEU A 48 13.93 -15.77 3.95
CA LEU A 48 13.04 -16.92 4.24
C LEU A 48 13.83 -18.21 4.46
N ARG A 49 14.84 -18.49 3.63
CA ARG A 49 15.69 -19.68 3.77
C ARG A 49 16.51 -19.68 5.07
N GLN A 50 17.06 -18.52 5.45
CA GLN A 50 17.80 -18.38 6.71
C GLN A 50 16.91 -18.65 7.94
N LEU A 51 15.59 -18.45 7.80
CA LEU A 51 14.59 -18.77 8.82
C LEU A 51 14.07 -20.21 8.72
N GLY A 52 14.58 -21.02 7.79
CA GLY A 52 14.19 -22.41 7.61
C GLY A 52 12.96 -22.63 6.72
N ILE A 53 12.49 -21.59 6.02
CA ILE A 53 11.41 -21.71 5.03
C ILE A 53 12.02 -22.03 3.66
N GLU A 54 11.79 -23.24 3.16
CA GLU A 54 12.23 -23.66 1.83
C GLU A 54 11.53 -22.84 0.75
N VAL A 55 12.31 -22.35 -0.23
CA VAL A 55 11.79 -21.56 -1.36
C VAL A 55 12.24 -22.22 -2.67
N MET A 56 11.26 -22.60 -3.48
CA MET A 56 11.44 -23.24 -4.78
C MET A 56 11.25 -22.22 -5.91
N TYR A 57 11.88 -22.50 -7.07
CA TYR A 57 11.86 -21.63 -8.24
C TYR A 57 11.43 -22.33 -9.53
N SER A 58 11.47 -23.66 -9.54
CA SER A 58 11.13 -24.46 -10.70
C SER A 58 9.94 -25.38 -10.45
N TYR A 59 9.31 -25.78 -11.54
CA TYR A 59 8.23 -26.77 -11.47
C TYR A 59 8.76 -28.16 -11.08
N SER A 60 10.00 -28.49 -11.44
CA SER A 60 10.66 -29.75 -11.01
C SER A 60 10.78 -29.82 -9.50
N GLU A 61 11.21 -28.75 -8.83
CA GLU A 61 11.30 -28.70 -7.37
C GLU A 61 9.92 -28.90 -6.70
N LEU A 62 8.84 -28.34 -7.28
CA LEU A 62 7.48 -28.60 -6.79
C LEU A 62 7.05 -30.06 -6.97
N HIS A 63 7.47 -30.70 -8.07
CA HIS A 63 7.24 -32.14 -8.30
C HIS A 63 8.00 -33.01 -7.30
N GLU A 64 9.26 -32.70 -7.06
CA GLU A 64 10.07 -33.37 -6.06
C GLU A 64 9.47 -33.25 -4.68
N LEU A 65 9.00 -32.05 -4.33
CA LEU A 65 8.28 -31.80 -3.09
C LEU A 65 7.04 -32.67 -2.96
N LYS A 66 6.21 -32.76 -4.02
CA LYS A 66 5.02 -33.64 -4.03
C LYS A 66 5.43 -35.11 -3.88
N ASN A 67 6.47 -35.55 -4.58
CA ASN A 67 6.96 -36.92 -4.53
C ASN A 67 7.53 -37.31 -3.15
N SER A 68 8.02 -36.33 -2.38
CA SER A 68 8.41 -36.50 -0.97
C SER A 68 7.23 -36.70 -0.01
N GLY A 69 5.99 -36.64 -0.52
CA GLY A 69 4.75 -36.74 0.28
C GLY A 69 4.29 -35.42 0.89
N TRP A 70 4.92 -34.30 0.53
CA TRP A 70 4.46 -32.98 0.97
C TRP A 70 3.42 -32.40 0.00
N THR A 71 2.22 -32.14 0.50
CA THR A 71 1.13 -31.49 -0.26
C THR A 71 0.55 -30.37 0.57
N PRO A 72 0.32 -29.17 -0.01
CA PRO A 72 -0.29 -28.06 0.73
C PRO A 72 -1.79 -28.28 0.97
N ASP A 73 -2.25 -27.94 2.17
CA ASP A 73 -3.68 -27.80 2.46
C ASP A 73 -4.21 -26.46 1.91
N VAL A 74 -3.31 -25.47 1.87
CA VAL A 74 -3.61 -24.08 1.47
C VAL A 74 -2.53 -23.56 0.55
N ILE A 75 -2.95 -22.90 -0.52
CA ILE A 75 -2.10 -22.04 -1.38
C ILE A 75 -2.45 -20.59 -1.07
N HIS A 76 -1.50 -19.83 -0.51
CA HIS A 76 -1.60 -18.39 -0.33
C HIS A 76 -0.98 -17.69 -1.54
N LEU A 77 -1.82 -17.25 -2.47
CA LEU A 77 -1.43 -16.71 -3.77
C LEU A 77 -1.28 -15.18 -3.71
N HIS A 78 -0.07 -14.67 -3.85
CA HIS A 78 0.20 -13.26 -4.09
C HIS A 78 0.25 -13.02 -5.61
N SER A 79 -0.89 -12.73 -6.19
CA SER A 79 -1.17 -12.89 -7.63
C SER A 79 -0.47 -11.89 -8.57
N LEU A 80 0.22 -10.86 -8.03
CA LEU A 80 0.91 -9.85 -8.84
C LEU A 80 1.96 -10.51 -9.76
N ARG A 81 1.81 -10.35 -11.08
CA ARG A 81 2.70 -10.87 -12.15
C ARG A 81 2.77 -12.41 -12.26
N VAL A 82 2.13 -13.19 -11.41
CA VAL A 82 2.09 -14.65 -11.58
C VAL A 82 1.44 -14.96 -12.93
N SER A 83 2.08 -15.80 -13.75
CA SER A 83 1.54 -16.21 -15.04
C SER A 83 0.37 -17.20 -14.86
N MET A 84 -0.54 -17.27 -15.84
CA MET A 84 -1.61 -18.28 -15.80
C MET A 84 -1.04 -19.69 -15.94
N GLU A 85 0.02 -19.83 -16.72
CA GLU A 85 0.73 -21.09 -16.88
C GLU A 85 1.28 -21.60 -15.55
N ALA A 86 2.10 -20.79 -14.85
CA ALA A 86 2.64 -21.15 -13.54
C ALA A 86 1.52 -21.47 -12.54
N PHE A 87 0.44 -20.71 -12.54
CA PHE A 87 -0.71 -20.99 -11.68
C PHE A 87 -1.37 -22.33 -11.99
N MET A 88 -1.63 -22.63 -13.27
CA MET A 88 -2.28 -23.89 -13.66
C MET A 88 -1.40 -25.10 -13.39
N LEU A 89 -0.08 -24.97 -13.53
CA LEU A 89 0.87 -26.02 -13.14
C LEU A 89 0.74 -26.36 -11.64
N ILE A 90 0.69 -25.36 -10.77
CA ILE A 90 0.53 -25.55 -9.33
C ILE A 90 -0.86 -26.11 -9.00
N HIS A 91 -1.91 -25.56 -9.61
CA HIS A 91 -3.29 -25.99 -9.38
C HIS A 91 -3.50 -27.46 -9.78
N ASN A 92 -2.95 -27.89 -10.91
CA ASN A 92 -3.04 -29.27 -11.38
C ASN A 92 -2.15 -30.22 -10.52
N LEU A 93 -1.03 -29.71 -10.00
CA LEU A 93 -0.17 -30.48 -9.12
C LEU A 93 -0.82 -30.74 -7.75
N PHE A 94 -1.57 -29.75 -7.22
CA PHE A 94 -2.18 -29.79 -5.89
C PHE A 94 -3.70 -29.47 -5.95
N PRO A 95 -4.52 -30.32 -6.62
CA PRO A 95 -5.91 -30.00 -6.90
C PRO A 95 -6.81 -29.95 -5.64
N GLY A 96 -6.35 -30.53 -4.53
CA GLY A 96 -7.06 -30.52 -3.24
C GLY A 96 -6.79 -29.29 -2.37
N ALA A 97 -5.83 -28.46 -2.74
CA ALA A 97 -5.46 -27.29 -1.96
C ALA A 97 -6.49 -26.15 -2.08
N ARG A 98 -6.85 -25.52 -0.96
CA ARG A 98 -7.67 -24.31 -0.96
C ARG A 98 -6.84 -23.10 -1.36
N ILE A 99 -7.30 -22.32 -2.34
CA ILE A 99 -6.55 -21.19 -2.89
C ILE A 99 -7.12 -19.88 -2.36
N TYR A 100 -6.29 -19.13 -1.61
CA TYR A 100 -6.59 -17.81 -1.09
C TYR A 100 -5.73 -16.79 -1.81
N GLU A 101 -6.36 -15.88 -2.58
CA GLU A 101 -5.64 -14.84 -3.32
C GLU A 101 -5.53 -13.56 -2.49
N GLN A 102 -4.31 -13.11 -2.19
CA GLN A 102 -4.05 -11.75 -1.72
C GLN A 102 -4.16 -10.79 -2.91
N ASN A 103 -5.32 -10.16 -3.05
CA ASN A 103 -5.64 -9.35 -4.23
C ASN A 103 -5.15 -7.91 -4.06
N VAL A 104 -4.06 -7.57 -4.75
CA VAL A 104 -3.44 -6.24 -4.70
C VAL A 104 -4.03 -5.23 -5.70
N PHE A 105 -5.01 -5.63 -6.53
CA PHE A 105 -5.58 -4.78 -7.58
C PHE A 105 -7.00 -4.32 -7.30
N CYS A 106 -7.66 -4.88 -6.27
CA CYS A 106 -9.10 -4.70 -5.98
C CYS A 106 -10.03 -4.92 -7.20
N THR A 107 -9.60 -5.73 -8.17
CA THR A 107 -10.35 -6.11 -9.38
C THR A 107 -10.25 -7.61 -9.60
N PRO A 108 -11.21 -8.25 -10.31
CA PRO A 108 -11.10 -9.66 -10.66
C PRO A 108 -9.79 -9.96 -11.38
N THR A 109 -9.16 -11.05 -11.02
CA THR A 109 -7.98 -11.58 -11.69
C THR A 109 -8.36 -12.74 -12.59
N LYS A 110 -7.43 -13.19 -13.42
CA LYS A 110 -7.62 -14.41 -14.23
C LYS A 110 -7.73 -15.68 -13.36
N PHE A 111 -7.32 -15.61 -12.10
CA PHE A 111 -7.40 -16.70 -11.14
C PHE A 111 -8.77 -16.80 -10.43
N THR A 112 -9.59 -15.76 -10.51
CA THR A 112 -10.88 -15.63 -9.82
C THR A 112 -11.76 -16.90 -9.86
N PRO A 113 -11.87 -17.65 -11.00
CA PRO A 113 -12.69 -18.86 -11.05
C PRO A 113 -12.19 -20.04 -10.20
N TYR A 114 -10.93 -20.02 -9.78
CA TYR A 114 -10.27 -21.12 -9.08
C TYR A 114 -10.11 -20.86 -7.57
N LEU A 115 -10.52 -19.69 -7.10
CA LEU A 115 -10.27 -19.26 -5.73
C LEU A 115 -11.26 -19.84 -4.74
N SER A 116 -10.77 -20.30 -3.61
CA SER A 116 -11.59 -20.54 -2.41
C SER A 116 -12.04 -19.22 -1.80
N SER A 117 -11.18 -18.20 -1.79
CA SER A 117 -11.54 -16.82 -1.41
C SER A 117 -10.57 -15.80 -1.99
N SER A 118 -11.09 -14.61 -2.32
CA SER A 118 -10.28 -13.43 -2.67
C SER A 118 -10.16 -12.50 -1.46
N LEU A 119 -8.92 -12.28 -1.01
CA LEU A 119 -8.59 -11.50 0.17
C LEU A 119 -8.28 -10.06 -0.25
N GLN A 120 -9.11 -9.13 0.18
CA GLN A 120 -9.02 -7.72 -0.19
C GLN A 120 -8.27 -6.94 0.89
N LEU A 121 -7.43 -5.98 0.48
CA LEU A 121 -6.50 -5.30 1.40
C LEU A 121 -7.17 -4.28 2.33
N SER A 122 -8.41 -3.87 2.01
CA SER A 122 -9.13 -2.82 2.74
C SER A 122 -10.64 -2.92 2.51
N GLN A 123 -11.40 -2.15 3.26
CA GLN A 123 -12.84 -2.00 3.02
C GLN A 123 -13.12 -1.40 1.63
N TRP A 124 -12.34 -0.41 1.21
CA TRP A 124 -12.46 0.15 -0.13
C TRP A 124 -12.23 -0.91 -1.21
N CYS A 125 -11.16 -1.70 -1.10
CA CYS A 125 -10.85 -2.77 -2.04
C CYS A 125 -11.99 -3.82 -2.09
N LEU A 126 -12.52 -4.22 -0.95
CA LEU A 126 -13.63 -5.18 -0.88
C LEU A 126 -14.89 -4.62 -1.53
N TRP A 127 -15.24 -3.37 -1.22
CA TRP A 127 -16.39 -2.70 -1.84
C TRP A 127 -16.21 -2.63 -3.35
N TYR A 128 -15.05 -2.19 -3.82
CA TYR A 128 -14.75 -2.02 -5.23
C TYR A 128 -14.77 -3.35 -5.99
N TYR A 129 -14.08 -4.36 -5.46
CA TYR A 129 -14.07 -5.72 -6.00
C TYR A 129 -15.49 -6.31 -6.11
N SER A 130 -16.35 -6.03 -5.15
CA SER A 130 -17.73 -6.53 -5.11
C SER A 130 -18.65 -5.90 -6.18
N GLN A 131 -18.21 -4.84 -6.87
CA GLN A 131 -18.98 -4.24 -7.97
C GLN A 131 -18.89 -5.05 -9.28
N PHE A 132 -17.92 -5.95 -9.39
CA PHE A 132 -17.74 -6.76 -10.61
C PHE A 132 -18.67 -7.98 -10.61
N PRO A 133 -19.44 -8.20 -11.71
CA PRO A 133 -20.37 -9.32 -11.82
C PRO A 133 -19.71 -10.71 -11.64
N SER A 134 -18.49 -10.88 -12.16
CA SER A 134 -17.70 -12.13 -12.06
C SER A 134 -17.34 -12.52 -10.62
N THR A 135 -17.37 -11.56 -9.68
CA THR A 135 -17.04 -11.82 -8.28
C THR A 135 -18.22 -12.25 -7.40
N LYS A 136 -19.45 -12.27 -7.95
CA LYS A 136 -20.66 -12.56 -7.16
C LYS A 136 -20.62 -13.91 -6.46
N ARG A 137 -20.05 -14.94 -7.10
CA ARG A 137 -19.97 -16.32 -6.59
C ARG A 137 -18.68 -16.63 -5.85
N VAL A 138 -17.72 -15.70 -5.82
CA VAL A 138 -16.43 -15.90 -5.14
C VAL A 138 -16.56 -15.44 -3.70
N SER A 139 -16.13 -16.28 -2.77
CA SER A 139 -15.95 -15.87 -1.38
C SER A 139 -14.92 -14.75 -1.32
N LYS A 140 -15.19 -13.72 -0.53
CA LYS A 140 -14.33 -12.55 -0.42
C LYS A 140 -14.42 -11.93 0.96
N THR A 141 -13.28 -11.51 1.48
CA THR A 141 -13.18 -10.87 2.79
C THR A 141 -12.00 -9.89 2.82
N ILE A 142 -11.82 -9.20 3.93
CA ILE A 142 -10.68 -8.31 4.14
C ILE A 142 -9.56 -9.10 4.80
N LEU A 143 -8.37 -9.03 4.21
CA LEU A 143 -7.10 -9.39 4.85
C LEU A 143 -6.07 -8.31 4.49
N PRO A 144 -5.76 -7.37 5.39
CA PRO A 144 -4.77 -6.32 5.15
C PRO A 144 -3.37 -6.88 4.95
N ASN A 145 -2.48 -6.07 4.37
CA ASN A 145 -1.06 -6.40 4.36
C ASN A 145 -0.52 -6.49 5.79
N ALA A 146 0.23 -7.54 6.06
CA ALA A 146 0.93 -7.72 7.33
C ALA A 146 2.14 -6.77 7.42
N ILE A 147 2.17 -5.93 8.44
CA ILE A 147 3.25 -4.95 8.69
C ILE A 147 4.18 -5.47 9.78
N ASN A 148 5.48 -5.46 9.50
CA ASN A 148 6.48 -5.71 10.52
C ASN A 148 6.67 -4.47 11.40
N VAL A 149 5.88 -4.38 12.45
CA VAL A 149 5.85 -3.22 13.35
C VAL A 149 7.11 -3.09 14.21
N SER A 150 7.96 -4.11 14.25
CA SER A 150 9.23 -4.08 15.01
C SER A 150 10.35 -3.36 14.26
N ASN A 151 10.24 -3.24 12.91
CA ASN A 151 11.26 -2.59 12.09
C ASN A 151 11.02 -1.08 11.96
N PHE A 152 9.83 -0.60 12.32
CA PHE A 152 9.45 0.80 12.19
C PHE A 152 9.02 1.37 13.54
N TYR A 153 9.81 2.28 14.07
CA TYR A 153 9.63 2.95 15.35
C TYR A 153 10.31 4.34 15.30
N PRO A 154 9.95 5.29 16.17
CA PRO A 154 10.53 6.63 16.20
C PRO A 154 12.04 6.59 16.39
N CYS A 155 12.76 7.47 15.71
CA CYS A 155 14.18 7.68 15.91
C CYS A 155 14.46 8.32 17.28
N SER A 156 15.62 8.02 17.85
CA SER A 156 16.21 8.82 18.90
C SER A 156 16.62 10.22 18.37
N LEU A 157 16.85 11.16 19.26
CA LEU A 157 17.33 12.50 18.87
C LEU A 157 18.66 12.42 18.11
N VAL A 158 19.58 11.58 18.57
CA VAL A 158 20.89 11.38 17.93
C VAL A 158 20.74 10.81 16.51
N GLU A 159 19.97 9.75 16.34
CA GLU A 159 19.70 9.18 15.02
C GLU A 159 19.07 10.19 14.05
N ARG A 160 18.14 11.01 14.56
CA ARG A 160 17.50 12.08 13.78
C ARG A 160 18.51 13.13 13.33
N GLU A 161 19.35 13.62 14.25
CA GLU A 161 20.36 14.63 13.97
C GLU A 161 21.43 14.12 13.00
N ASP A 162 21.93 12.91 13.22
CA ASP A 162 22.94 12.30 12.35
C ASP A 162 22.38 12.04 10.94
N THR A 163 21.13 11.58 10.84
CA THR A 163 20.47 11.41 9.56
C THR A 163 20.29 12.74 8.86
N ARG A 164 19.80 13.79 9.53
CA ARG A 164 19.68 15.13 8.95
C ARG A 164 21.04 15.65 8.45
N ARG A 165 22.07 15.52 9.25
CA ARG A 165 23.44 15.94 8.88
C ARG A 165 23.93 15.20 7.63
N SER A 166 23.71 13.90 7.53
CA SER A 166 24.18 13.10 6.39
C SER A 166 23.51 13.48 5.07
N TYR A 167 22.30 14.05 5.13
CA TYR A 167 21.55 14.54 3.96
C TYR A 167 21.60 16.07 3.79
N GLY A 168 22.40 16.78 4.58
CA GLY A 168 22.53 18.25 4.50
C GLY A 168 21.25 19.00 4.92
N ILE A 169 20.43 18.41 5.78
CA ILE A 169 19.20 19.00 6.32
C ILE A 169 19.55 19.74 7.61
N ALA A 170 19.21 21.02 7.68
CA ALA A 170 19.48 21.83 8.88
C ALA A 170 18.59 21.39 10.07
N PRO A 171 19.05 21.56 11.32
CA PRO A 171 18.29 21.16 12.50
C PRO A 171 16.88 21.77 12.59
N ASP A 172 16.73 23.00 12.13
CA ASP A 172 15.51 23.81 12.16
C ASP A 172 14.70 23.79 10.84
N ASP A 173 15.10 22.96 9.88
CA ASP A 173 14.31 22.72 8.68
C ASP A 173 13.03 21.93 9.00
N PHE A 174 11.92 22.32 8.37
CA PHE A 174 10.67 21.56 8.41
C PHE A 174 10.57 20.66 7.18
N VAL A 175 10.72 19.37 7.38
CA VAL A 175 10.91 18.39 6.31
C VAL A 175 9.59 17.72 5.93
N LEU A 176 9.14 17.97 4.70
CA LEU A 176 8.05 17.25 4.05
C LEU A 176 8.63 16.05 3.30
N LEU A 177 8.40 14.85 3.77
CA LEU A 177 8.92 13.62 3.16
C LEU A 177 7.88 12.96 2.25
N ARG A 178 8.34 12.43 1.12
CA ARG A 178 7.57 11.48 0.28
C ARG A 178 8.46 10.33 -0.14
N VAL A 179 8.06 9.12 0.16
CA VAL A 179 8.72 7.86 -0.25
C VAL A 179 7.82 7.13 -1.25
N GLY A 180 8.35 6.61 -2.33
CA GLY A 180 7.58 5.83 -3.30
C GLY A 180 8.44 5.11 -4.33
N GLN A 181 7.82 4.16 -5.05
CA GLN A 181 8.44 3.54 -6.23
C GLN A 181 8.53 4.58 -7.36
N PRO A 182 9.59 4.58 -8.20
CA PRO A 182 9.78 5.53 -9.28
C PRO A 182 8.83 5.27 -10.47
N TYR A 183 7.54 5.19 -10.17
CA TYR A 183 6.47 4.92 -11.13
C TYR A 183 5.45 6.07 -11.14
N ASN A 184 5.14 6.63 -12.32
CA ASN A 184 4.31 7.82 -12.47
C ASN A 184 2.90 7.71 -11.84
N GLY A 185 2.34 6.50 -11.71
CA GLY A 185 1.06 6.29 -11.03
C GLY A 185 1.11 6.56 -9.53
N LYS A 186 2.26 6.30 -8.89
CA LYS A 186 2.47 6.51 -7.44
C LYS A 186 2.83 7.95 -7.07
N TRP A 187 3.00 8.82 -8.04
CA TRP A 187 3.40 10.21 -7.83
C TRP A 187 2.41 11.17 -8.48
N ASN A 188 1.94 12.15 -7.72
CA ASN A 188 1.21 13.30 -8.24
C ASN A 188 2.17 14.48 -8.33
N HIS A 189 2.44 14.97 -9.54
CA HIS A 189 3.36 16.08 -9.77
C HIS A 189 2.92 17.40 -9.10
N LYS A 190 1.64 17.52 -8.70
CA LYS A 190 1.14 18.65 -7.91
C LYS A 190 1.81 18.77 -6.52
N ILE A 191 2.49 17.73 -6.05
CA ILE A 191 3.30 17.80 -4.81
C ILE A 191 4.32 18.93 -4.85
N ILE A 192 4.84 19.22 -6.06
CA ILE A 192 5.79 20.33 -6.25
C ILE A 192 5.10 21.67 -6.10
N ASP A 193 3.88 21.84 -6.66
CA ASP A 193 3.13 23.09 -6.55
C ASP A 193 2.73 23.36 -5.10
N VAL A 194 2.24 22.32 -4.41
CA VAL A 194 1.92 22.37 -2.97
C VAL A 194 3.17 22.81 -2.17
N PHE A 195 4.32 22.21 -2.44
CA PHE A 195 5.56 22.59 -1.77
C PHE A 195 5.94 24.04 -2.05
N ILE A 196 5.87 24.49 -3.31
CA ILE A 196 6.21 25.88 -3.69
C ILE A 196 5.36 26.87 -2.90
N ASP A 197 4.05 26.66 -2.84
CA ASP A 197 3.15 27.60 -2.16
C ASP A 197 3.30 27.54 -0.63
N PHE A 198 3.54 26.35 -0.07
CA PHE A 198 3.87 26.22 1.35
C PHE A 198 5.20 26.88 1.69
N HIS A 199 6.25 26.65 0.89
CA HIS A 199 7.58 27.24 1.09
C HIS A 199 7.62 28.77 0.99
N LYS A 200 6.78 29.38 0.15
CA LYS A 200 6.65 30.86 0.09
C LYS A 200 6.30 31.45 1.46
N LYS A 201 5.45 30.77 2.23
CA LYS A 201 5.02 31.21 3.55
C LYS A 201 5.97 30.77 4.67
N TYR A 202 6.58 29.58 4.48
CA TYR A 202 7.46 28.93 5.45
C TYR A 202 8.82 28.61 4.81
N PRO A 203 9.76 29.57 4.73
CA PRO A 203 11.02 29.41 4.00
C PRO A 203 11.95 28.31 4.54
N ARG A 204 11.75 27.86 5.78
CA ARG A 204 12.46 26.71 6.37
C ARG A 204 11.92 25.36 5.90
N ALA A 205 10.82 25.33 5.14
CA ALA A 205 10.32 24.07 4.57
C ALA A 205 11.31 23.48 3.57
N LEU A 206 11.50 22.15 3.65
CA LEU A 206 12.29 21.33 2.73
C LEU A 206 11.42 20.18 2.24
N LEU A 207 11.46 19.90 0.95
CA LEU A 207 10.78 18.73 0.37
C LEU A 207 11.79 17.64 0.09
N TRP A 208 11.64 16.49 0.77
CA TRP A 208 12.51 15.33 0.56
C TRP A 208 11.75 14.24 -0.20
N LEU A 209 12.21 13.92 -1.41
CA LEU A 209 11.59 12.95 -2.31
C LEU A 209 12.50 11.72 -2.47
N VAL A 210 12.08 10.58 -1.95
CA VAL A 210 12.80 9.30 -2.03
C VAL A 210 12.17 8.43 -3.11
N GLY A 211 12.91 8.09 -4.15
CA GLY A 211 12.44 7.30 -5.29
C GLY A 211 11.44 8.05 -6.16
N ALA A 212 11.67 9.33 -6.42
CA ALA A 212 10.79 10.16 -7.25
C ALA A 212 10.64 9.61 -8.67
N SER A 213 9.42 9.75 -9.24
CA SER A 213 9.17 9.34 -10.63
C SER A 213 9.86 10.27 -11.64
N PRO A 214 10.16 9.78 -12.86
CA PRO A 214 10.76 10.60 -13.91
C PRO A 214 9.97 11.88 -14.22
N SER A 215 8.63 11.84 -14.16
CA SER A 215 7.79 13.02 -14.39
C SER A 215 7.94 14.09 -13.30
N VAL A 216 8.12 13.69 -12.05
CA VAL A 216 8.39 14.62 -10.92
C VAL A 216 9.78 15.21 -11.05
N VAL A 217 10.80 14.38 -11.30
CA VAL A 217 12.19 14.84 -11.52
C VAL A 217 12.25 15.85 -12.67
N HIS A 218 11.59 15.54 -13.80
CA HIS A 218 11.51 16.45 -14.94
C HIS A 218 10.83 17.79 -14.60
N LYS A 219 9.74 17.77 -13.80
CA LYS A 219 9.11 19.01 -13.33
C LYS A 219 10.06 19.86 -12.48
N ILE A 220 10.80 19.22 -11.56
CA ILE A 220 11.80 19.92 -10.71
C ILE A 220 12.93 20.51 -11.55
N SER A 221 13.43 19.80 -12.56
CA SER A 221 14.52 20.30 -13.41
C SER A 221 14.16 21.62 -14.11
N ARG A 222 12.86 21.81 -14.43
CA ARG A 222 12.32 23.00 -15.11
C ARG A 222 11.90 24.14 -14.19
N LEU A 223 12.06 24.01 -12.87
CA LEU A 223 11.74 25.10 -11.95
C LEU A 223 12.66 26.31 -12.21
N PRO A 224 12.09 27.51 -12.47
CA PRO A 224 12.87 28.70 -12.76
C PRO A 224 13.55 29.26 -11.50
N ASN A 225 12.95 29.09 -10.33
CA ASN A 225 13.44 29.62 -9.07
C ASN A 225 14.47 28.68 -8.45
N LYS A 226 15.75 29.08 -8.51
CA LYS A 226 16.88 28.32 -7.95
C LYS A 226 16.81 28.19 -6.43
N SER A 227 16.28 29.18 -5.71
CA SER A 227 16.11 29.13 -4.26
C SER A 227 15.10 28.05 -3.85
N VAL A 228 13.96 27.98 -4.53
CA VAL A 228 12.98 26.90 -4.28
C VAL A 228 13.56 25.53 -4.64
N LYS A 229 14.28 25.47 -5.77
CA LYS A 229 14.90 24.21 -6.23
C LYS A 229 15.93 23.66 -5.25
N SER A 230 16.73 24.54 -4.59
CA SER A 230 17.70 24.12 -3.58
C SER A 230 17.06 23.57 -2.29
N ARG A 231 15.76 23.78 -2.10
CA ARG A 231 14.98 23.26 -0.98
C ARG A 231 14.24 21.96 -1.31
N ILE A 232 14.57 21.34 -2.47
CA ILE A 232 14.03 20.04 -2.86
C ILE A 232 15.18 19.02 -2.90
N LEU A 233 15.20 18.11 -1.93
CA LEU A 233 16.16 17.02 -1.85
C LEU A 233 15.62 15.82 -2.63
N LEU A 234 16.40 15.32 -3.58
CA LEU A 234 16.11 14.09 -4.33
C LEU A 234 17.05 13.00 -3.87
N THR A 235 16.48 11.86 -3.50
CA THR A 235 17.23 10.66 -3.12
C THR A 235 16.72 9.50 -3.95
N ASP A 236 17.62 8.63 -4.39
CA ASP A 236 17.25 7.37 -5.04
C ASP A 236 16.43 6.49 -4.11
N LYS A 237 15.81 5.46 -4.68
CA LYS A 237 15.08 4.48 -3.90
C LYS A 237 15.99 3.85 -2.86
N LEU A 238 15.63 3.98 -1.59
CA LEU A 238 16.35 3.37 -0.49
C LEU A 238 16.02 1.87 -0.37
N ILE A 239 17.03 1.08 -0.07
CA ILE A 239 16.94 -0.35 0.17
C ILE A 239 17.22 -0.62 1.65
N GLY A 240 16.38 -1.44 2.27
CA GLY A 240 16.45 -1.80 3.67
C GLY A 240 15.53 -0.95 4.57
N ASP A 241 14.92 -1.64 5.54
CA ASP A 241 13.93 -1.06 6.45
C ASP A 241 14.54 0.01 7.35
N GLU A 242 15.79 -0.20 7.80
CA GLU A 242 16.50 0.74 8.67
C GLU A 242 16.74 2.10 8.01
N LYS A 243 17.19 2.12 6.75
CA LYS A 243 17.38 3.38 6.01
C LYS A 243 16.06 4.13 5.83
N LEU A 244 14.97 3.40 5.56
CA LEU A 244 13.63 3.98 5.47
C LEU A 244 13.16 4.52 6.82
N ARG A 245 13.35 3.77 7.91
CA ARG A 245 13.02 4.19 9.27
C ARG A 245 13.72 5.50 9.64
N LEU A 246 15.01 5.60 9.36
CA LEU A 246 15.79 6.81 9.61
C LEU A 246 15.28 8.01 8.78
N CYS A 247 14.92 7.81 7.50
CA CYS A 247 14.30 8.86 6.69
C CYS A 247 12.98 9.35 7.27
N TYR A 248 12.10 8.43 7.68
CA TYR A 248 10.84 8.80 8.35
C TYR A 248 11.12 9.59 9.64
N GLY A 249 12.02 9.10 10.50
CA GLY A 249 12.35 9.73 11.78
C GLY A 249 13.04 11.09 11.65
N ALA A 250 13.78 11.32 10.55
CA ALA A 250 14.45 12.60 10.27
C ALA A 250 13.48 13.67 9.72
N SER A 251 12.23 13.32 9.41
CA SER A 251 11.23 14.20 8.79
C SER A 251 10.19 14.71 9.79
N ASP A 252 9.32 15.62 9.38
CA ASP A 252 8.31 16.25 10.22
C ASP A 252 6.88 15.91 9.78
N VAL A 253 6.66 15.73 8.47
CA VAL A 253 5.37 15.34 7.88
C VAL A 253 5.59 14.40 6.69
N PHE A 254 4.82 13.34 6.60
CA PHE A 254 4.77 12.50 5.39
C PHE A 254 3.68 13.04 4.45
N LEU A 255 4.10 13.72 3.37
CA LEU A 255 3.18 14.26 2.36
C LEU A 255 2.91 13.21 1.28
N HIS A 256 1.81 12.46 1.44
CA HIS A 256 1.43 11.42 0.50
C HIS A 256 0.50 11.97 -0.59
N MET A 257 1.04 12.16 -1.79
CA MET A 257 0.26 12.53 -2.96
C MET A 257 0.48 11.50 -4.07
N ALA A 258 -0.44 10.55 -4.21
CA ALA A 258 -0.42 9.54 -5.26
C ALA A 258 -1.48 9.85 -6.32
N ARG A 259 -1.15 9.68 -7.61
CA ARG A 259 -2.10 9.95 -8.70
C ARG A 259 -3.22 8.92 -8.77
N ILE A 260 -2.88 7.65 -8.61
CA ILE A 260 -3.86 6.53 -8.64
C ILE A 260 -4.25 6.04 -7.23
N GLY A 261 -3.74 6.66 -6.17
CA GLY A 261 -3.95 6.23 -4.79
C GLY A 261 -3.18 4.95 -4.41
N GLU A 262 -3.68 4.28 -3.40
CA GLU A 262 -3.10 3.05 -2.85
C GLU A 262 -4.19 1.99 -2.62
N THR A 263 -3.88 0.74 -2.92
CA THR A 263 -4.71 -0.41 -2.52
C THR A 263 -4.53 -0.76 -1.04
N PHE A 264 -3.42 -0.34 -0.43
CA PHE A 264 -3.17 -0.33 1.01
C PHE A 264 -2.30 0.87 1.39
N GLY A 265 -1.05 0.92 0.91
CA GLY A 265 -0.10 1.99 1.22
C GLY A 265 0.77 1.65 2.43
N ILE A 266 1.64 0.64 2.29
CA ILE A 266 2.58 0.19 3.34
C ILE A 266 3.41 1.38 3.87
N VAL A 267 3.88 2.26 2.99
CA VAL A 267 4.68 3.45 3.35
C VAL A 267 3.96 4.42 4.30
N LEU A 268 2.62 4.42 4.30
CA LEU A 268 1.82 5.23 5.23
C LEU A 268 1.87 4.66 6.65
N ALA A 269 1.72 3.34 6.75
CA ALA A 269 1.82 2.64 8.03
C ALA A 269 3.24 2.76 8.61
N GLU A 270 4.27 2.61 7.77
CA GLU A 270 5.67 2.78 8.15
C GLU A 270 5.94 4.19 8.70
N ALA A 271 5.50 5.23 7.98
CA ALA A 271 5.66 6.62 8.41
C ALA A 271 5.01 6.88 9.79
N ILE A 272 3.76 6.42 9.95
CA ILE A 272 3.00 6.58 11.21
C ILE A 272 3.70 5.85 12.36
N LEU A 273 4.19 4.62 12.15
CA LEU A 273 4.93 3.85 13.15
C LEU A 273 6.24 4.53 13.57
N CYS A 274 6.88 5.27 12.66
CA CYS A 274 8.06 6.07 12.94
C CYS A 274 7.75 7.42 13.62
N GLY A 275 6.51 7.67 14.03
CA GLY A 275 6.11 8.90 14.71
C GLY A 275 5.83 10.07 13.76
N LEU A 276 5.71 9.82 12.45
CA LEU A 276 5.54 10.84 11.43
C LEU A 276 4.06 11.00 11.06
N PRO A 277 3.41 12.15 11.31
CA PRO A 277 2.03 12.38 10.89
C PRO A 277 1.93 12.45 9.37
N VAL A 278 0.82 11.94 8.82
CA VAL A 278 0.60 11.84 7.37
C VAL A 278 -0.40 12.91 6.89
N VAL A 279 -0.08 13.59 5.80
CA VAL A 279 -1.05 14.33 5.00
C VAL A 279 -1.30 13.56 3.71
N THR A 280 -2.55 13.17 3.45
CA THR A 280 -2.95 12.45 2.24
C THR A 280 -4.26 12.97 1.67
N HIS A 281 -4.66 12.46 0.51
CA HIS A 281 -5.92 12.78 -0.13
C HIS A 281 -6.64 11.51 -0.59
N GLN A 282 -7.92 11.61 -0.84
CA GLN A 282 -8.72 10.51 -1.40
C GLN A 282 -8.62 10.45 -2.92
N THR A 283 -8.70 9.24 -3.47
CA THR A 283 -8.73 8.96 -4.91
C THR A 283 -9.86 7.98 -5.24
N PRO A 284 -11.14 8.32 -4.92
CA PRO A 284 -12.25 7.37 -4.93
C PRO A 284 -12.63 6.84 -6.31
N TYR A 285 -12.09 7.40 -7.38
CA TYR A 285 -12.20 6.92 -8.75
C TYR A 285 -11.18 5.84 -9.11
N SER A 286 -10.19 5.59 -8.25
CA SER A 286 -9.12 4.60 -8.43
C SER A 286 -8.91 3.78 -7.17
N GLU A 287 -7.68 3.58 -6.73
CA GLU A 287 -7.31 2.98 -5.46
C GLU A 287 -7.50 4.04 -4.35
N ASN A 288 -8.08 3.70 -3.19
CA ASN A 288 -8.44 4.71 -2.18
C ASN A 288 -8.23 4.26 -0.72
N SER A 289 -7.40 3.25 -0.49
CA SER A 289 -7.19 2.73 0.87
C SER A 289 -6.28 3.60 1.72
N GLN A 290 -5.55 4.56 1.14
CA GLN A 290 -4.67 5.47 1.88
C GLN A 290 -5.42 6.25 2.97
N ALA A 291 -6.66 6.68 2.71
CA ALA A 291 -7.47 7.36 3.70
C ALA A 291 -7.89 6.43 4.86
N GLU A 292 -8.13 5.14 4.59
CA GLU A 292 -8.46 4.13 5.60
C GLU A 292 -7.27 3.80 6.49
N VAL A 293 -6.08 3.61 5.89
CA VAL A 293 -4.85 3.29 6.62
C VAL A 293 -4.42 4.46 7.51
N VAL A 294 -4.45 5.68 6.99
CA VAL A 294 -4.13 6.89 7.76
C VAL A 294 -5.19 7.16 8.83
N GLY A 295 -6.46 7.12 8.44
CA GLY A 295 -7.58 7.55 9.27
C GLY A 295 -7.51 9.05 9.59
N HIS A 296 -8.47 9.84 9.09
CA HIS A 296 -8.52 11.26 9.39
C HIS A 296 -8.57 11.50 10.90
N LEU A 297 -7.72 12.41 11.42
CA LEU A 297 -7.53 12.72 12.84
C LEU A 297 -7.04 11.53 13.71
N ARG A 298 -6.53 10.44 13.09
CA ARG A 298 -5.91 9.29 13.79
C ARG A 298 -4.42 9.20 13.55
N GLY A 299 -3.99 8.88 12.32
CA GLY A 299 -2.58 8.83 11.94
C GLY A 299 -2.13 10.04 11.12
N GLY A 300 -3.07 10.95 10.83
CA GLY A 300 -2.78 12.13 10.03
C GLY A 300 -4.04 12.88 9.60
N LEU A 301 -3.92 13.66 8.55
CA LEU A 301 -4.98 14.48 7.98
C LEU A 301 -5.26 14.06 6.54
N VAL A 302 -6.54 13.87 6.22
CA VAL A 302 -7.03 13.61 4.86
C VAL A 302 -7.59 14.92 4.32
N ALA A 303 -7.08 15.38 3.17
CA ALA A 303 -7.49 16.62 2.53
C ALA A 303 -7.63 16.43 1.02
N ASN A 304 -8.78 16.76 0.43
CA ASN A 304 -9.11 16.41 -0.95
C ASN A 304 -8.87 17.56 -1.94
N ARG A 305 -8.82 18.79 -1.44
CA ARG A 305 -8.60 19.98 -2.25
C ARG A 305 -7.21 20.54 -2.02
N TYR A 306 -6.70 21.24 -3.01
CA TYR A 306 -5.37 21.86 -2.95
C TYR A 306 -5.21 22.76 -1.70
N GLY A 307 -6.15 23.66 -1.46
CA GLY A 307 -6.14 24.52 -0.26
C GLY A 307 -6.23 23.74 1.05
N GLY A 308 -6.99 22.63 1.07
CA GLY A 308 -7.08 21.77 2.24
C GLY A 308 -5.75 21.07 2.56
N ILE A 309 -4.97 20.66 1.54
CA ILE A 309 -3.63 20.09 1.73
C ILE A 309 -2.70 21.14 2.33
N ILE A 310 -2.71 22.38 1.81
CA ILE A 310 -1.91 23.49 2.37
C ILE A 310 -2.30 23.73 3.82
N ALA A 311 -3.60 23.86 4.12
CA ALA A 311 -4.11 24.08 5.49
C ALA A 311 -3.70 22.93 6.44
N ALA A 312 -3.71 21.68 5.97
CA ALA A 312 -3.24 20.53 6.75
C ALA A 312 -1.74 20.63 7.08
N LEU A 313 -0.91 21.01 6.11
CA LEU A 313 0.53 21.22 6.32
C LEU A 313 0.79 22.39 7.27
N GLU A 314 0.07 23.51 7.11
CA GLU A 314 0.17 24.69 8.00
C GLU A 314 -0.19 24.32 9.44
N ARG A 315 -1.24 23.56 9.63
CA ARG A 315 -1.65 23.11 10.96
C ARG A 315 -0.58 22.26 11.63
N LEU A 316 0.03 21.31 10.91
CA LEU A 316 1.09 20.48 11.44
C LEU A 316 2.40 21.25 11.71
N TYR A 317 2.65 22.30 10.92
CA TYR A 317 3.77 23.21 11.14
C TYR A 317 3.59 24.07 12.40
N LEU A 318 2.41 24.65 12.59
CA LEU A 318 2.09 25.55 13.69
C LEU A 318 1.78 24.84 15.01
N GLU A 319 1.28 23.61 14.93
CA GLU A 319 0.86 22.79 16.06
C GLU A 319 1.62 21.43 16.10
N PRO A 320 2.95 21.43 16.36
CA PRO A 320 3.75 20.20 16.29
C PRO A 320 3.28 19.10 17.26
N GLU A 321 2.80 19.49 18.45
CA GLU A 321 2.27 18.53 19.45
C GLU A 321 0.98 17.84 18.96
N PHE A 322 0.15 18.54 18.18
CA PHE A 322 -1.01 17.94 17.53
C PHE A 322 -0.55 16.85 16.52
N GLY A 323 0.48 17.14 15.71
CA GLY A 323 1.07 16.17 14.80
C GLY A 323 1.61 14.92 15.51
N LYS A 324 2.35 15.09 16.61
CA LYS A 324 2.85 13.98 17.44
C LYS A 324 1.70 13.13 18.00
N LYS A 325 0.64 13.76 18.53
CA LYS A 325 -0.54 13.05 19.03
C LYS A 325 -1.21 12.21 17.95
N LEU A 326 -1.34 12.73 16.72
CA LEU A 326 -1.88 11.98 15.59
C LEU A 326 -1.01 10.75 15.30
N ALA A 327 0.30 10.89 15.20
CA ALA A 327 1.20 9.79 14.92
C ALA A 327 1.15 8.70 16.01
N ILE A 328 1.12 9.07 17.30
CA ILE A 328 0.99 8.14 18.41
C ILE A 328 -0.33 7.35 18.33
N THR A 329 -1.44 8.05 18.12
CA THR A 329 -2.77 7.43 17.98
C THR A 329 -2.82 6.49 16.78
N GLY A 330 -2.28 6.94 15.64
CA GLY A 330 -2.19 6.14 14.43
C GLY A 330 -1.33 4.90 14.60
N ALA A 331 -0.18 5.02 15.25
CA ALA A 331 0.72 3.89 15.51
C ALA A 331 0.05 2.79 16.34
N ALA A 332 -0.75 3.16 17.34
CA ALA A 332 -1.54 2.21 18.11
C ALA A 332 -2.53 1.43 17.23
N VAL A 333 -3.26 2.13 16.36
CA VAL A 333 -4.20 1.52 15.40
C VAL A 333 -3.48 0.62 14.38
N ILE A 334 -2.32 1.05 13.86
CA ILE A 334 -1.53 0.24 12.92
C ILE A 334 -1.06 -1.06 13.60
N LYS A 335 -0.55 -0.98 14.83
CA LYS A 335 -0.10 -2.16 15.60
C LYS A 335 -1.25 -3.12 15.87
N GLU A 336 -2.41 -2.61 16.27
CA GLU A 336 -3.61 -3.40 16.55
C GLU A 336 -4.14 -4.11 15.31
N ARG A 337 -4.25 -3.40 14.18
CA ARG A 337 -4.98 -3.89 13.00
C ARG A 337 -4.12 -4.57 11.96
N TYR A 338 -2.86 -4.13 11.80
CA TYR A 338 -2.04 -4.45 10.63
C TYR A 338 -0.71 -5.11 10.99
N SER A 339 -0.42 -5.35 12.28
CA SER A 339 0.78 -6.13 12.66
C SER A 339 0.75 -7.52 12.03
N ILE A 340 1.92 -8.13 11.85
CA ILE A 340 2.02 -9.52 11.38
C ILE A 340 1.10 -10.41 12.23
N GLN A 341 1.16 -10.31 13.56
CA GLN A 341 0.35 -11.15 14.43
C GLN A 341 -1.14 -10.97 14.21
N SER A 342 -1.63 -9.72 14.11
CA SER A 342 -3.05 -9.44 13.86
C SER A 342 -3.52 -9.98 12.51
N SER A 343 -2.69 -9.79 11.46
CA SER A 343 -2.99 -10.28 10.11
C SER A 343 -3.00 -11.82 10.05
N ILE A 344 -2.08 -12.48 10.78
CA ILE A 344 -2.05 -13.95 10.86
C ILE A 344 -3.27 -14.48 11.61
N ASN A 345 -3.62 -13.90 12.77
CA ASN A 345 -4.82 -14.30 13.52
C ASN A 345 -6.08 -14.18 12.65
N LEU A 346 -6.21 -13.10 11.90
CA LEU A 346 -7.32 -12.91 10.98
C LEU A 346 -7.30 -13.95 9.83
N PHE A 347 -6.14 -14.24 9.25
CA PHE A 347 -6.03 -15.24 8.19
C PHE A 347 -6.35 -16.65 8.71
N GLN A 348 -5.94 -16.99 9.92
CA GLN A 348 -6.32 -18.24 10.58
C GLN A 348 -7.85 -18.37 10.71
N SER A 349 -8.52 -17.30 11.19
CA SER A 349 -9.98 -17.29 11.30
C SER A 349 -10.68 -17.43 9.94
N ILE A 350 -10.12 -16.78 8.89
CA ILE A 350 -10.60 -16.94 7.50
C ILE A 350 -10.46 -18.40 7.03
N MET A 351 -9.30 -19.02 7.26
CA MET A 351 -9.06 -20.42 6.87
C MET A 351 -9.95 -21.43 7.60
N ARG A 352 -10.38 -21.13 8.84
CA ARG A 352 -11.34 -21.92 9.60
C ARG A 352 -12.80 -21.64 9.24
N GLY A 353 -13.06 -20.65 8.38
CA GLY A 353 -14.42 -20.25 7.99
C GLY A 353 -15.18 -19.46 9.08
N GLU A 354 -14.49 -18.95 10.09
CA GLU A 354 -15.07 -18.19 11.21
C GLU A 354 -15.42 -16.75 10.81
N VAL A 355 -14.76 -16.21 9.79
CA VAL A 355 -15.01 -14.87 9.27
C VAL A 355 -16.02 -14.95 8.13
N HIS A 356 -17.25 -14.55 8.41
CA HIS A 356 -18.29 -14.41 7.39
C HIS A 356 -17.98 -13.21 6.48
N SER A 357 -18.38 -13.34 5.20
CA SER A 357 -18.19 -12.29 4.19
C SER A 357 -18.67 -10.93 4.71
N TRP A 358 -17.79 -9.96 4.76
CA TRP A 358 -18.14 -8.58 5.09
C TRP A 358 -19.16 -8.04 4.08
N LYS A 359 -20.35 -7.67 4.56
CA LYS A 359 -21.29 -6.89 3.76
C LYS A 359 -20.91 -5.42 3.88
N TYR A 360 -20.26 -4.89 2.85
CA TYR A 360 -20.01 -3.46 2.78
C TYR A 360 -21.33 -2.72 2.48
N VAL A 361 -21.74 -1.86 3.39
CA VAL A 361 -22.97 -1.09 3.25
C VAL A 361 -22.63 0.26 2.58
N THR A 362 -23.39 0.63 1.54
CA THR A 362 -23.21 1.91 0.82
C THR A 362 -23.24 3.14 1.76
N LYS A 363 -23.89 3.02 2.91
CA LYS A 363 -23.93 4.04 3.96
C LYS A 363 -22.56 4.29 4.57
N ASP A 364 -21.78 3.23 4.78
CA ASP A 364 -20.43 3.30 5.37
C ASP A 364 -19.44 3.92 4.39
N LEU A 365 -19.61 3.67 3.08
CA LEU A 365 -18.83 4.32 2.04
C LEU A 365 -19.02 5.86 2.04
N LYS A 366 -20.26 6.36 2.23
CA LYS A 366 -20.53 7.78 2.31
C LYS A 366 -19.83 8.42 3.51
N ILE A 367 -19.85 7.75 4.67
CA ILE A 367 -19.14 8.19 5.88
C ILE A 367 -17.64 8.23 5.60
N TYR A 368 -17.08 7.16 5.05
CA TYR A 368 -15.67 7.06 4.70
C TYR A 368 -15.20 8.18 3.76
N LEU A 369 -15.98 8.52 2.72
CA LEU A 369 -15.64 9.59 1.78
C LEU A 369 -15.77 11.01 2.40
N ARG A 370 -16.52 11.16 3.50
CA ARG A 370 -16.68 12.43 4.22
C ARG A 370 -15.63 12.65 5.32
N ASP A 371 -14.89 11.60 5.68
CA ASP A 371 -13.86 11.65 6.72
C ASP A 371 -12.59 12.34 6.18
N ALA A 372 -12.66 13.66 6.06
CA ALA A 372 -11.61 14.53 5.54
C ALA A 372 -11.77 15.97 6.05
N ILE A 373 -10.73 16.80 5.93
CA ILE A 373 -10.74 18.23 6.30
C ILE A 373 -11.79 19.00 5.47
N ASP A 374 -11.89 18.66 4.19
CA ASP A 374 -12.72 19.36 3.21
C ASP A 374 -13.76 18.43 2.59
N ALA A 375 -14.81 19.04 2.03
CA ALA A 375 -15.89 18.29 1.41
C ALA A 375 -15.36 17.28 0.35
N PRO A 376 -16.02 16.13 0.19
CA PRO A 376 -15.70 15.20 -0.88
C PRO A 376 -15.78 15.88 -2.24
N ILE A 377 -15.02 15.38 -3.21
CA ILE A 377 -15.02 15.89 -4.58
C ILE A 377 -16.47 15.97 -5.08
N PRO A 378 -16.96 17.13 -5.53
CA PRO A 378 -18.32 17.28 -6.01
C PRO A 378 -18.66 16.25 -7.08
N GLY A 379 -19.85 15.68 -7.00
CA GLY A 379 -20.30 14.67 -7.98
C GLY A 379 -19.68 13.28 -7.84
N ILE A 380 -18.78 13.04 -6.87
CA ILE A 380 -18.10 11.74 -6.72
C ILE A 380 -19.08 10.56 -6.58
N LEU A 381 -20.18 10.74 -5.85
CA LEU A 381 -21.20 9.70 -5.70
C LEU A 381 -21.91 9.39 -7.01
N PHE A 382 -22.24 10.42 -7.82
CA PHE A 382 -22.80 10.24 -9.16
C PHE A 382 -21.84 9.46 -10.05
N LEU A 383 -20.58 9.82 -10.01
CA LEU A 383 -19.53 9.18 -10.81
C LEU A 383 -19.27 7.74 -10.39
N LEU A 384 -19.34 7.43 -9.10
CA LEU A 384 -19.26 6.04 -8.61
C LEU A 384 -20.50 5.22 -9.04
N CYS A 385 -21.68 5.84 -9.09
CA CYS A 385 -22.88 5.21 -9.63
C CYS A 385 -22.76 4.95 -11.14
N MET A 386 -22.31 5.93 -11.92
CA MET A 386 -22.04 5.78 -13.36
C MET A 386 -21.00 4.68 -13.64
N LYS A 387 -19.91 4.65 -12.85
CA LYS A 387 -18.90 3.59 -12.93
C LYS A 387 -19.50 2.22 -12.63
N LYS A 388 -20.38 2.10 -11.65
CA LYS A 388 -21.09 0.86 -11.36
C LYS A 388 -21.93 0.37 -12.54
N VAL A 389 -22.65 1.26 -13.21
CA VAL A 389 -23.44 0.93 -14.41
C VAL A 389 -22.52 0.45 -15.53
N LEU A 390 -21.41 1.15 -15.78
CA LEU A 390 -20.41 0.75 -16.79
C LEU A 390 -19.81 -0.63 -16.50
N LEU A 391 -19.45 -0.92 -15.25
CA LEU A 391 -18.94 -2.23 -14.84
C LEU A 391 -19.97 -3.35 -15.04
N TYR A 392 -21.25 -3.03 -15.01
CA TYR A 392 -22.33 -3.99 -15.25
C TYR A 392 -22.53 -4.32 -16.74
N VAL A 393 -22.28 -3.34 -17.61
CA VAL A 393 -22.50 -3.44 -19.08
C VAL A 393 -21.24 -3.91 -19.81
N VAL A 394 -20.06 -3.57 -19.32
CA VAL A 394 -18.77 -3.87 -19.96
C VAL A 394 -18.20 -5.18 -19.43
N PRO A 395 -17.84 -6.15 -20.31
CA PRO A 395 -17.16 -7.37 -19.89
C PRO A 395 -15.88 -7.10 -19.10
N ASP A 396 -15.62 -7.84 -18.03
CA ASP A 396 -14.49 -7.67 -17.11
C ASP A 396 -13.13 -7.52 -17.81
N LYS A 397 -12.91 -8.22 -18.93
CA LYS A 397 -11.68 -8.16 -19.73
C LYS A 397 -11.38 -6.75 -20.29
N TYR A 398 -12.40 -5.93 -20.49
CA TYR A 398 -12.27 -4.55 -20.97
C TYR A 398 -12.33 -3.50 -19.86
N CYS A 399 -12.74 -3.89 -18.65
CA CYS A 399 -12.89 -2.96 -17.52
C CYS A 399 -11.60 -2.21 -17.20
N ARG A 400 -10.42 -2.86 -17.32
CA ARG A 400 -9.12 -2.20 -17.10
C ARG A 400 -8.83 -1.09 -18.12
N PHE A 401 -9.25 -1.27 -19.38
CA PHE A 401 -9.08 -0.26 -20.43
C PHE A 401 -10.00 0.93 -20.19
N PHE A 402 -11.30 0.70 -19.97
CA PHE A 402 -12.27 1.74 -19.63
C PHE A 402 -11.91 2.45 -18.33
N PHE A 403 -11.36 1.74 -17.36
CA PHE A 403 -10.88 2.30 -16.12
C PHE A 403 -9.74 3.31 -16.32
N ARG A 404 -8.74 2.99 -17.17
CA ARG A 404 -7.65 3.92 -17.51
C ARG A 404 -8.16 5.15 -18.28
N PHE A 405 -9.11 4.95 -19.16
CA PHE A 405 -9.76 6.05 -19.89
C PHE A 405 -10.55 6.95 -18.93
N TRP A 406 -11.31 6.36 -18.03
CA TRP A 406 -12.08 7.04 -17.00
C TRP A 406 -11.19 7.82 -16.02
N CYS A 407 -10.11 7.24 -15.54
CA CYS A 407 -9.13 7.96 -14.73
C CYS A 407 -8.54 9.18 -15.44
N ARG A 408 -8.30 9.09 -16.77
CA ARG A 408 -7.81 10.24 -17.56
C ARG A 408 -8.85 11.35 -17.70
N LEU A 409 -10.12 11.02 -17.86
CA LEU A 409 -11.20 12.00 -17.86
C LEU A 409 -11.35 12.70 -16.52
N PHE A 410 -11.18 11.95 -15.43
CA PHE A 410 -11.25 12.49 -14.07
C PHE A 410 -10.02 13.30 -13.67
N ASP A 411 -8.82 12.89 -14.07
CA ASP A 411 -7.62 13.70 -13.91
C ASP A 411 -7.82 15.11 -14.52
N LYS A 412 -8.56 15.21 -15.61
CA LYS A 412 -8.94 16.51 -16.20
C LYS A 412 -10.03 17.26 -15.42
N ALA A 413 -11.03 16.56 -14.88
CA ALA A 413 -12.14 17.18 -14.12
C ALA A 413 -11.73 17.61 -12.70
N VAL A 414 -10.72 16.96 -12.10
CA VAL A 414 -10.16 17.33 -10.78
C VAL A 414 -9.07 18.41 -10.92
N GLN A 415 -8.64 18.69 -12.15
CA GLN A 415 -7.68 19.77 -12.45
C GLN A 415 -8.35 21.16 -12.57
N MET A 416 -9.68 21.23 -12.61
CA MET A 416 -10.47 22.44 -12.48
C MET A 416 -10.89 22.66 -11.02
#